data_340e0f29ed180dfb69cb8eb5e875ed09
#
_entry.id   340e0f29ed180dfb69cb8eb5e875ed09
#
_cell.length_a   1.000
_cell.length_b   1.000
_cell.length_c   1.000
_cell.angle_alpha   90.00
_cell.angle_beta   90.00
_cell.angle_gamma   90.00
#
_symmetry.space_group_name_H-M   'P 1'
#
loop_
_entity.id
_entity.type
_entity.pdbx_description
1 polymer ?
#
loop_
_entity_poly.entity_id
_entity_poly.type
_entity_poly.pdbx_seq_one_letter_code
_entity_poly.pdbx_strand_id
1 'polypeptide(L)'
;MTKENFFQSRTATITLIAACGVVLISLGIRQTFGLFFNDFKNDLNISMTEAGLAVGLQMLMWGLSGPIFGAISDKHGGHKAIMLGFIFYIAGIYFLYSGPNTGIFFQLDLGILIGIGLGATAISIPITIVGKHFPLSNRTIAMSIVTAVGSFGFFLSPLFTNYSLKNHGWIDTLYYFALFLIIGLIISFFVRSPSKTENPEKTNSQTTTQALTEAFKTKSYIYLISGFFVCGFHITLVGTHVPQYVIDRGLEDWTAATILSLIGLFNIFGSLLSGYLS
;
A
#
# COMPACT_ATOMS: atom_id res chain seq x y z
N MET A 1 -16.10 1.36 -33.74
CA MET A 1 -15.70 0.88 -32.40
C MET A 1 -16.83 1.23 -31.46
N THR A 2 -17.67 0.28 -31.09
CA THR A 2 -18.73 0.43 -30.09
C THR A 2 -18.05 0.70 -28.75
N LYS A 3 -18.34 1.85 -28.14
CA LYS A 3 -17.93 2.13 -26.74
C LYS A 3 -18.61 1.09 -25.85
N GLU A 4 -17.91 0.00 -25.57
CA GLU A 4 -18.35 -0.91 -24.50
C GLU A 4 -18.46 -0.09 -23.21
N ASN A 5 -19.63 -0.12 -22.59
CA ASN A 5 -19.89 0.64 -21.36
C ASN A 5 -18.90 0.19 -20.29
N PHE A 6 -18.09 1.12 -19.77
CA PHE A 6 -17.08 0.87 -18.73
C PHE A 6 -17.65 0.14 -17.50
N PHE A 7 -18.92 0.35 -17.17
CA PHE A 7 -19.63 -0.25 -16.03
C PHE A 7 -20.59 -1.39 -16.41
N GLN A 8 -20.22 -2.25 -17.36
CA GLN A 8 -21.11 -3.33 -17.84
C GLN A 8 -21.49 -4.38 -16.77
N SER A 9 -20.65 -4.62 -15.77
CA SER A 9 -20.91 -5.60 -14.71
C SER A 9 -20.96 -4.94 -13.33
N ARG A 10 -22.10 -5.11 -12.64
CA ARG A 10 -22.26 -4.66 -11.25
C ARG A 10 -21.15 -5.20 -10.34
N THR A 11 -20.72 -6.43 -10.54
CA THR A 11 -19.63 -7.05 -9.76
C THR A 11 -18.29 -6.37 -10.02
N ALA A 12 -17.97 -6.04 -11.29
CA ALA A 12 -16.74 -5.34 -11.64
C ALA A 12 -16.69 -3.94 -11.01
N THR A 13 -17.81 -3.22 -11.05
CA THR A 13 -17.93 -1.88 -10.42
C THR A 13 -17.76 -1.93 -8.90
N ILE A 14 -18.43 -2.86 -8.24
CA ILE A 14 -18.32 -3.05 -6.77
C ILE A 14 -16.87 -3.41 -6.41
N THR A 15 -16.26 -4.32 -7.15
CA THR A 15 -14.86 -4.73 -6.92
C THR A 15 -13.89 -3.56 -7.13
N LEU A 16 -14.11 -2.73 -8.15
CA LEU A 16 -13.31 -1.53 -8.40
C LEU A 16 -13.39 -0.54 -7.22
N ILE A 17 -14.60 -0.21 -6.78
CA ILE A 17 -14.83 0.72 -5.67
C ILE A 17 -14.22 0.16 -4.37
N ALA A 18 -14.42 -1.12 -4.10
CA ALA A 18 -13.85 -1.76 -2.91
C ALA A 18 -12.30 -1.80 -2.96
N ALA A 19 -11.72 -2.13 -4.11
CA ALA A 19 -10.27 -2.11 -4.30
C ALA A 19 -9.69 -0.69 -4.10
N CYS A 20 -10.38 0.33 -4.61
CA CYS A 20 -10.03 1.73 -4.37
C CYS A 20 -10.02 2.07 -2.87
N GLY A 21 -11.06 1.66 -2.12
CA GLY A 21 -11.13 1.89 -0.67
C GLY A 21 -10.02 1.18 0.11
N VAL A 22 -9.72 -0.07 -0.24
CA VAL A 22 -8.62 -0.84 0.34
C VAL A 22 -7.28 -0.13 0.15
N VAL A 23 -6.98 0.27 -1.08
CA VAL A 23 -5.69 0.90 -1.42
C VAL A 23 -5.58 2.29 -0.80
N LEU A 24 -6.66 3.09 -0.81
CA LEU A 24 -6.71 4.41 -0.19
C LEU A 24 -6.33 4.36 1.28
N ILE A 25 -6.96 3.46 2.04
CA ILE A 25 -6.73 3.32 3.49
C ILE A 25 -5.31 2.81 3.75
N SER A 26 -4.93 1.73 3.08
CA SER A 26 -3.67 1.04 3.34
C SER A 26 -2.45 1.92 3.01
N LEU A 27 -2.42 2.50 1.81
CA LEU A 27 -1.32 3.36 1.37
C LEU A 27 -1.34 4.72 2.06
N GLY A 28 -2.54 5.27 2.32
CA GLY A 28 -2.68 6.53 3.03
C GLY A 28 -2.03 6.47 4.41
N ILE A 29 -2.37 5.49 5.23
CA ILE A 29 -1.78 5.30 6.56
C ILE A 29 -0.26 5.08 6.46
N ARG A 30 0.18 4.23 5.55
CA ARG A 30 1.61 3.95 5.35
C ARG A 30 2.44 5.21 5.10
N GLN A 31 1.91 6.16 4.34
CA GLN A 31 2.64 7.37 3.95
C GLN A 31 2.96 8.29 5.13
N THR A 32 2.26 8.15 6.24
CA THR A 32 2.31 9.11 7.36
C THR A 32 3.27 8.73 8.48
N PHE A 33 3.85 7.52 8.49
CA PHE A 33 4.71 7.08 9.59
C PHE A 33 5.92 7.98 9.85
N GLY A 34 6.44 8.67 8.83
CA GLY A 34 7.50 9.65 9.01
C GLY A 34 7.13 10.84 9.90
N LEU A 35 5.84 11.16 10.02
CA LEU A 35 5.34 12.25 10.87
C LEU A 35 5.37 11.90 12.38
N PHE A 36 5.39 10.61 12.72
CA PHE A 36 5.40 10.12 14.10
C PHE A 36 6.80 10.02 14.72
N PHE A 37 7.87 10.21 13.93
CA PHE A 37 9.23 9.90 14.38
C PHE A 37 9.67 10.70 15.59
N ASN A 38 9.24 11.96 15.72
CA ASN A 38 9.53 12.76 16.90
C ASN A 38 8.82 12.23 18.14
N ASP A 39 7.56 11.83 18.01
CA ASP A 39 6.80 11.25 19.11
C ASP A 39 7.42 9.92 19.55
N PHE A 40 7.78 9.05 18.61
CA PHE A 40 8.46 7.78 18.89
C PHE A 40 9.83 7.99 19.57
N LYS A 41 10.57 9.03 19.17
CA LYS A 41 11.83 9.38 19.81
C LYS A 41 11.63 9.85 21.24
N ASN A 42 10.65 10.71 21.48
CA ASN A 42 10.45 11.34 22.76
C ASN A 42 9.79 10.41 23.79
N ASP A 43 8.77 9.66 23.38
CA ASP A 43 7.94 8.87 24.28
C ASP A 43 8.41 7.41 24.39
N LEU A 44 8.95 6.84 23.29
CA LEU A 44 9.39 5.44 23.25
C LEU A 44 10.93 5.29 23.31
N ASN A 45 11.68 6.41 23.35
CA ASN A 45 13.13 6.43 23.26
C ASN A 45 13.70 5.70 22.02
N ILE A 46 12.94 5.67 20.94
CA ILE A 46 13.35 5.08 19.65
C ILE A 46 14.26 6.06 18.92
N SER A 47 15.48 5.63 18.60
CA SER A 47 16.40 6.46 17.81
C SER A 47 15.93 6.61 16.36
N MET A 48 16.35 7.68 15.67
CA MET A 48 16.06 7.86 14.24
C MET A 48 16.60 6.73 13.38
N THR A 49 17.69 6.10 13.80
CA THR A 49 18.26 4.92 13.13
C THR A 49 17.32 3.72 13.26
N GLU A 50 16.78 3.47 14.43
CA GLU A 50 15.82 2.39 14.66
C GLU A 50 14.51 2.62 13.89
N ALA A 51 14.02 3.87 13.87
CA ALA A 51 12.83 4.23 13.09
C ALA A 51 13.06 4.03 11.58
N GLY A 52 14.20 4.48 11.07
CA GLY A 52 14.58 4.26 9.66
C GLY A 52 14.75 2.77 9.32
N LEU A 53 15.35 1.97 10.24
CA LEU A 53 15.47 0.53 10.09
C LEU A 53 14.11 -0.16 10.05
N ALA A 54 13.16 0.23 10.92
CA ALA A 54 11.82 -0.31 10.92
C ALA A 54 11.09 -0.07 9.59
N VAL A 55 11.21 1.15 9.02
CA VAL A 55 10.65 1.45 7.69
C VAL A 55 11.35 0.66 6.58
N GLY A 56 12.68 0.51 6.65
CA GLY A 56 13.43 -0.34 5.73
C GLY A 56 12.95 -1.81 5.77
N LEU A 57 12.77 -2.34 6.98
CA LEU A 57 12.25 -3.68 7.21
C LEU A 57 10.80 -3.82 6.71
N GLN A 58 9.97 -2.79 6.91
CA GLN A 58 8.60 -2.72 6.38
C GLN A 58 8.59 -2.85 4.85
N MET A 59 9.49 -2.15 4.14
CA MET A 59 9.58 -2.24 2.68
C MET A 59 10.03 -3.62 2.23
N LEU A 60 11.00 -4.22 2.93
CA LEU A 60 11.47 -5.56 2.65
C LEU A 60 10.34 -6.59 2.83
N MET A 61 9.62 -6.53 3.95
CA MET A 61 8.51 -7.44 4.24
C MET A 61 7.35 -7.24 3.26
N TRP A 62 7.03 -6.01 2.88
CA TRP A 62 6.06 -5.71 1.83
C TRP A 62 6.42 -6.41 0.51
N GLY A 63 7.67 -6.28 0.07
CA GLY A 63 8.16 -6.93 -1.15
C GLY A 63 8.12 -8.45 -1.08
N LEU A 64 8.60 -9.04 0.02
CA LEU A 64 8.67 -10.50 0.21
C LEU A 64 7.29 -11.15 0.38
N SER A 65 6.35 -10.48 1.05
CA SER A 65 5.02 -11.01 1.29
C SER A 65 4.09 -10.92 0.06
N GLY A 66 4.34 -9.97 -0.85
CA GLY A 66 3.54 -9.78 -2.05
C GLY A 66 3.32 -11.06 -2.88
N PRO A 67 4.36 -11.79 -3.30
CA PRO A 67 4.23 -13.06 -4.02
C PRO A 67 3.48 -14.13 -3.21
N ILE A 68 3.65 -14.18 -1.90
CA ILE A 68 2.97 -15.12 -1.01
C ILE A 68 1.46 -14.84 -1.02
N PHE A 69 1.07 -13.58 -0.83
CA PHE A 69 -0.34 -13.17 -0.90
C PHE A 69 -0.91 -13.30 -2.31
N GLY A 70 -0.09 -13.13 -3.36
CA GLY A 70 -0.47 -13.44 -4.72
C GLY A 70 -0.90 -14.89 -4.87
N ALA A 71 -0.09 -15.83 -4.41
CA ALA A 71 -0.42 -17.26 -4.42
C ALA A 71 -1.67 -17.59 -3.59
N ILE A 72 -1.83 -16.97 -2.41
CA ILE A 72 -3.05 -17.11 -1.59
C ILE A 72 -4.27 -16.56 -2.35
N SER A 73 -4.14 -15.41 -3.00
CA SER A 73 -5.20 -14.80 -3.79
C SER A 73 -5.65 -15.69 -4.95
N ASP A 74 -4.71 -16.30 -5.66
CA ASP A 74 -5.02 -17.19 -6.79
C ASP A 74 -5.67 -18.52 -6.34
N LYS A 75 -5.27 -19.04 -5.19
CA LYS A 75 -5.79 -20.31 -4.66
C LYS A 75 -7.09 -20.15 -3.88
N HIS A 76 -7.21 -19.14 -3.04
CA HIS A 76 -8.30 -19.00 -2.06
C HIS A 76 -9.21 -17.79 -2.32
N GLY A 77 -8.88 -16.95 -3.33
CA GLY A 77 -9.60 -15.73 -3.69
C GLY A 77 -9.01 -14.47 -3.06
N GLY A 78 -9.06 -13.38 -3.82
CA GLY A 78 -8.39 -12.13 -3.46
C GLY A 78 -8.88 -11.48 -2.17
N HIS A 79 -10.19 -11.57 -1.88
CA HIS A 79 -10.75 -11.04 -0.63
C HIS A 79 -10.07 -11.65 0.61
N LYS A 80 -9.83 -12.98 0.62
CA LYS A 80 -9.18 -13.66 1.76
C LYS A 80 -7.72 -13.22 1.94
N ALA A 81 -7.00 -13.03 0.84
CA ALA A 81 -5.63 -12.53 0.90
C ALA A 81 -5.58 -11.11 1.48
N ILE A 82 -6.47 -10.21 1.01
CA ILE A 82 -6.55 -8.83 1.48
C ILE A 82 -6.99 -8.77 2.95
N MET A 83 -7.98 -9.58 3.34
CA MET A 83 -8.43 -9.68 4.75
C MET A 83 -7.29 -10.09 5.67
N LEU A 84 -6.53 -11.13 5.30
CA LEU A 84 -5.38 -11.58 6.08
C LEU A 84 -4.32 -10.46 6.18
N GLY A 85 -4.10 -9.73 5.09
CA GLY A 85 -3.22 -8.56 5.11
C GLY A 85 -3.67 -7.48 6.09
N PHE A 86 -4.97 -7.15 6.11
CA PHE A 86 -5.50 -6.21 7.11
C PHE A 86 -5.36 -6.70 8.54
N ILE A 87 -5.51 -8.00 8.79
CA ILE A 87 -5.31 -8.58 10.13
C ILE A 87 -3.87 -8.34 10.60
N PHE A 88 -2.87 -8.59 9.74
CA PHE A 88 -1.47 -8.30 10.07
C PHE A 88 -1.23 -6.80 10.29
N TYR A 89 -1.83 -5.96 9.45
CA TYR A 89 -1.67 -4.51 9.57
C TYR A 89 -2.29 -3.98 10.87
N ILE A 90 -3.52 -4.40 11.19
CA ILE A 90 -4.21 -4.05 12.44
C ILE A 90 -3.42 -4.54 13.66
N ALA A 91 -2.91 -5.77 13.61
CA ALA A 91 -2.07 -6.31 14.68
C ALA A 91 -0.80 -5.47 14.88
N GLY A 92 -0.11 -5.07 13.80
CA GLY A 92 1.05 -4.20 13.87
C GLY A 92 0.74 -2.84 14.49
N ILE A 93 -0.35 -2.19 14.09
CA ILE A 93 -0.80 -0.93 14.70
C ILE A 93 -1.16 -1.14 16.17
N TYR A 94 -1.89 -2.21 16.50
CA TYR A 94 -2.30 -2.51 17.87
C TYR A 94 -1.10 -2.69 18.79
N PHE A 95 -0.12 -3.52 18.42
CA PHE A 95 1.07 -3.75 19.24
C PHE A 95 1.97 -2.52 19.31
N LEU A 96 1.99 -1.68 18.27
CA LEU A 96 2.78 -0.44 18.26
C LEU A 96 2.35 0.54 19.37
N TYR A 97 1.07 0.63 19.73
CA TYR A 97 0.61 1.50 20.81
C TYR A 97 0.38 0.80 22.16
N SER A 98 0.21 -0.53 22.18
CA SER A 98 -0.10 -1.29 23.41
C SER A 98 1.02 -2.20 23.87
N GLY A 99 2.02 -2.45 23.02
CA GLY A 99 3.12 -3.40 23.28
C GLY A 99 4.26 -2.81 24.10
N PRO A 100 5.27 -3.64 24.42
CA PRO A 100 6.48 -3.18 25.08
C PRO A 100 7.26 -2.24 24.13
N ASN A 101 7.53 -1.03 24.60
CA ASN A 101 8.19 0.04 23.84
C ASN A 101 9.72 -0.14 23.78
N THR A 102 10.19 -1.31 23.31
CA THR A 102 11.63 -1.55 23.09
C THR A 102 11.94 -1.61 21.59
N GLY A 103 13.15 -1.26 21.21
CA GLY A 103 13.56 -1.19 19.81
C GLY A 103 13.26 -2.45 18.99
N ILE A 104 13.37 -3.66 19.60
CA ILE A 104 13.08 -4.92 18.90
C ILE A 104 11.58 -5.10 18.63
N PHE A 105 10.71 -4.76 19.57
CA PHE A 105 9.26 -4.84 19.38
C PHE A 105 8.79 -3.81 18.37
N PHE A 106 9.35 -2.61 18.40
CA PHE A 106 9.10 -1.59 17.38
C PHE A 106 9.43 -2.09 15.97
N GLN A 107 10.55 -2.83 15.80
CA GLN A 107 10.92 -3.46 14.53
C GLN A 107 9.91 -4.54 14.09
N LEU A 108 9.43 -5.34 15.05
CA LEU A 108 8.42 -6.38 14.77
C LEU A 108 7.09 -5.74 14.35
N ASP A 109 6.63 -4.72 15.04
CA ASP A 109 5.31 -4.13 14.86
C ASP A 109 5.26 -3.26 13.61
N LEU A 110 6.08 -2.21 13.54
CA LEU A 110 6.12 -1.28 12.41
C LEU A 110 6.79 -1.93 11.18
N GLY A 111 7.87 -2.69 11.38
CA GLY A 111 8.64 -3.28 10.29
C GLY A 111 7.99 -4.54 9.74
N ILE A 112 7.82 -5.57 10.55
CA ILE A 112 7.43 -6.89 10.07
C ILE A 112 5.92 -7.00 9.89
N LEU A 113 5.12 -6.77 10.93
CA LEU A 113 3.67 -7.00 10.87
C LEU A 113 2.99 -6.07 9.87
N ILE A 114 3.27 -4.77 9.94
CA ILE A 114 2.70 -3.81 8.99
C ILE A 114 3.24 -4.08 7.58
N GLY A 115 4.53 -4.41 7.43
CA GLY A 115 5.13 -4.74 6.14
C GLY A 115 4.46 -5.95 5.47
N ILE A 116 4.22 -7.02 6.22
CA ILE A 116 3.47 -8.19 5.73
C ILE A 116 2.05 -7.78 5.32
N GLY A 117 1.35 -7.00 6.14
CA GLY A 117 0.01 -6.51 5.84
C GLY A 117 -0.07 -5.73 4.53
N LEU A 118 0.91 -4.86 4.28
CA LEU A 118 1.02 -4.07 3.04
C LEU A 118 1.17 -4.95 1.79
N GLY A 119 1.83 -6.11 1.88
CA GLY A 119 1.99 -7.03 0.76
C GLY A 119 0.68 -7.50 0.13
N ALA A 120 -0.39 -7.55 0.91
CA ALA A 120 -1.73 -7.90 0.42
C ALA A 120 -2.64 -6.69 0.17
N THR A 121 -2.50 -5.62 0.96
CA THR A 121 -3.48 -4.53 1.00
C THR A 121 -3.08 -3.32 0.18
N ALA A 122 -1.79 -3.12 -0.09
CA ALA A 122 -1.30 -1.90 -0.74
C ALA A 122 -1.81 -1.76 -2.19
N ILE A 123 -1.12 -2.33 -3.17
CA ILE A 123 -1.50 -2.08 -4.57
C ILE A 123 -1.57 -3.36 -5.40
N SER A 124 -0.63 -4.29 -5.21
CA SER A 124 -0.41 -5.42 -6.13
C SER A 124 -1.63 -6.35 -6.26
N ILE A 125 -2.22 -6.75 -5.13
CA ILE A 125 -3.36 -7.67 -5.14
C ILE A 125 -4.66 -6.96 -5.60
N PRO A 126 -5.04 -5.78 -5.05
CA PRO A 126 -6.22 -5.06 -5.51
C PRO A 126 -6.20 -4.75 -7.01
N ILE A 127 -5.09 -4.24 -7.54
CA ILE A 127 -4.93 -3.93 -8.97
C ILE A 127 -5.07 -5.18 -9.85
N THR A 128 -4.45 -6.29 -9.44
CA THR A 128 -4.52 -7.56 -10.19
C THR A 128 -5.95 -8.07 -10.28
N ILE A 129 -6.70 -7.99 -9.16
CA ILE A 129 -8.10 -8.43 -9.15
C ILE A 129 -8.97 -7.55 -10.05
N VAL A 130 -8.81 -6.22 -9.96
CA VAL A 130 -9.52 -5.27 -10.83
C VAL A 130 -9.16 -5.55 -12.30
N GLY A 131 -7.88 -5.72 -12.63
CA GLY A 131 -7.45 -6.03 -13.97
C GLY A 131 -8.04 -7.31 -14.58
N LYS A 132 -8.40 -8.30 -13.74
CA LYS A 132 -9.08 -9.54 -14.18
C LYS A 132 -10.58 -9.34 -14.46
N HIS A 133 -11.20 -8.25 -13.96
CA HIS A 133 -12.63 -7.97 -14.16
C HIS A 133 -12.94 -7.11 -15.39
N PHE A 134 -11.95 -6.42 -15.93
CA PHE A 134 -12.15 -5.50 -17.05
C PHE A 134 -11.55 -6.07 -18.35
N PRO A 135 -12.23 -5.85 -19.51
CA PRO A 135 -11.70 -6.24 -20.82
C PRO A 135 -10.40 -5.47 -21.12
N LEU A 136 -9.59 -5.99 -22.01
CA LEU A 136 -8.27 -5.43 -22.36
C LEU A 136 -8.35 -3.94 -22.74
N SER A 137 -9.42 -3.51 -23.41
CA SER A 137 -9.65 -2.12 -23.81
C SER A 137 -9.77 -1.14 -22.64
N ASN A 138 -10.29 -1.59 -21.49
CA ASN A 138 -10.57 -0.74 -20.32
C ASN A 138 -9.72 -1.11 -19.10
N ARG A 139 -8.90 -2.15 -19.20
CA ARG A 139 -8.11 -2.69 -18.08
C ARG A 139 -7.15 -1.67 -17.51
N THR A 140 -6.38 -1.00 -18.36
CA THR A 140 -5.37 -0.03 -17.94
C THR A 140 -6.02 1.14 -17.22
N ILE A 141 -7.14 1.66 -17.73
CA ILE A 141 -7.89 2.76 -17.10
C ILE A 141 -8.42 2.32 -15.72
N ALA A 142 -9.01 1.13 -15.61
CA ALA A 142 -9.50 0.63 -14.33
C ALA A 142 -8.39 0.48 -13.29
N MET A 143 -7.22 -0.03 -13.69
CA MET A 143 -6.04 -0.14 -12.83
C MET A 143 -5.49 1.24 -12.43
N SER A 144 -5.49 2.20 -13.34
CA SER A 144 -5.05 3.58 -13.06
C SER A 144 -5.97 4.31 -12.10
N ILE A 145 -7.28 4.05 -12.13
CA ILE A 145 -8.24 4.58 -11.15
C ILE A 145 -7.87 4.09 -9.74
N VAL A 146 -7.58 2.80 -9.57
CA VAL A 146 -7.17 2.26 -8.26
C VAL A 146 -5.91 2.96 -7.75
N THR A 147 -4.90 3.14 -8.63
CA THR A 147 -3.65 3.83 -8.28
C THR A 147 -3.90 5.30 -7.93
N ALA A 148 -4.71 6.00 -8.71
CA ALA A 148 -5.05 7.41 -8.47
C ALA A 148 -5.78 7.60 -7.13
N VAL A 149 -6.72 6.70 -6.78
CA VAL A 149 -7.42 6.74 -5.49
C VAL A 149 -6.46 6.39 -4.33
N GLY A 150 -5.52 5.48 -4.52
CA GLY A 150 -4.43 5.25 -3.56
C GLY A 150 -3.58 6.51 -3.33
N SER A 151 -3.27 7.24 -4.41
CA SER A 151 -2.56 8.53 -4.34
C SER A 151 -3.39 9.63 -3.66
N PHE A 152 -4.72 9.57 -3.78
CA PHE A 152 -5.60 10.44 -3.00
C PHE A 152 -5.51 10.15 -1.49
N GLY A 153 -5.29 8.87 -1.11
CA GLY A 153 -4.91 8.50 0.26
C GLY A 153 -3.60 9.19 0.69
N PHE A 154 -2.57 9.20 -0.17
CA PHE A 154 -1.32 9.93 0.09
C PHE A 154 -1.52 11.44 0.27
N PHE A 155 -2.50 12.03 -0.42
CA PHE A 155 -2.83 13.45 -0.27
C PHE A 155 -3.55 13.74 1.06
N LEU A 156 -4.57 12.97 1.39
CA LEU A 156 -5.42 13.25 2.57
C LEU A 156 -4.76 12.84 3.90
N SER A 157 -4.10 11.69 3.93
CA SER A 157 -3.64 11.11 5.19
C SER A 157 -2.61 11.95 5.93
N PRO A 158 -1.60 12.59 5.30
CA PRO A 158 -0.66 13.45 6.02
C PRO A 158 -1.34 14.66 6.66
N LEU A 159 -2.33 15.26 5.99
CA LEU A 159 -3.09 16.39 6.53
C LEU A 159 -3.90 15.98 7.77
N PHE A 160 -4.63 14.85 7.65
CA PHE A 160 -5.36 14.27 8.76
C PHE A 160 -4.43 13.92 9.92
N THR A 161 -3.30 13.25 9.62
CA THR A 161 -2.34 12.80 10.63
C THR A 161 -1.73 13.97 11.39
N ASN A 162 -1.28 15.01 10.68
CA ASN A 162 -0.74 16.20 11.32
C ASN A 162 -1.76 16.89 12.24
N TYR A 163 -3.02 17.02 11.77
CA TYR A 163 -4.11 17.54 12.59
C TYR A 163 -4.36 16.69 13.83
N SER A 164 -4.40 15.37 13.68
CA SER A 164 -4.65 14.43 14.77
C SER A 164 -3.50 14.39 15.76
N LEU A 165 -2.25 14.33 15.32
CA LEU A 165 -1.06 14.38 16.19
C LEU A 165 -1.06 15.62 17.06
N LYS A 166 -1.36 16.79 16.47
CA LYS A 166 -1.36 18.07 17.17
C LYS A 166 -2.46 18.20 18.23
N ASN A 167 -3.64 17.63 17.98
CA ASN A 167 -4.82 17.82 18.84
C ASN A 167 -5.10 16.64 19.80
N HIS A 168 -4.71 15.42 19.43
CA HIS A 168 -5.04 14.20 20.18
C HIS A 168 -3.79 13.38 20.56
N GLY A 169 -2.62 13.68 19.98
CA GLY A 169 -1.40 12.91 20.20
C GLY A 169 -1.29 11.66 19.32
N TRP A 170 -0.14 11.00 19.42
CA TRP A 170 0.21 9.90 18.52
C TRP A 170 -0.54 8.60 18.84
N ILE A 171 -0.84 8.32 20.12
CA ILE A 171 -1.57 7.10 20.52
C ILE A 171 -2.98 7.12 19.95
N ASP A 172 -3.72 8.23 20.14
CA ASP A 172 -5.09 8.36 19.61
C ASP A 172 -5.10 8.37 18.09
N THR A 173 -4.06 8.92 17.45
CA THR A 173 -3.91 8.89 16.00
C THR A 173 -3.74 7.45 15.49
N LEU A 174 -2.96 6.60 16.16
CA LEU A 174 -2.84 5.18 15.83
C LEU A 174 -4.16 4.43 16.08
N TYR A 175 -4.91 4.82 17.12
CA TYR A 175 -6.24 4.27 17.35
C TYR A 175 -7.22 4.59 16.19
N TYR A 176 -7.21 5.82 15.68
CA TYR A 176 -7.98 6.17 14.48
C TYR A 176 -7.54 5.37 13.25
N PHE A 177 -6.23 5.13 13.10
CA PHE A 177 -5.73 4.26 12.02
C PHE A 177 -6.24 2.83 12.15
N ALA A 178 -6.28 2.27 13.35
CA ALA A 178 -6.86 0.95 13.59
C ALA A 178 -8.35 0.90 13.18
N LEU A 179 -9.13 1.94 13.47
CA LEU A 179 -10.52 2.06 13.02
C LEU A 179 -10.63 2.11 11.49
N PHE A 180 -9.80 2.91 10.81
CA PHE A 180 -9.78 2.94 9.34
C PHE A 180 -9.38 1.60 8.74
N LEU A 181 -8.43 0.89 9.34
CA LEU A 181 -8.03 -0.45 8.89
C LEU A 181 -9.15 -1.48 9.10
N ILE A 182 -9.94 -1.38 10.17
CA ILE A 182 -11.14 -2.22 10.37
C ILE A 182 -12.19 -1.92 9.28
N ILE A 183 -12.39 -0.67 8.91
CA ILE A 183 -13.25 -0.30 7.76
C ILE A 183 -12.69 -0.91 6.48
N GLY A 184 -11.37 -0.84 6.25
CA GLY A 184 -10.70 -1.48 5.12
C GLY A 184 -10.90 -3.00 5.10
N LEU A 185 -10.82 -3.66 6.25
CA LEU A 185 -11.10 -5.08 6.42
C LEU A 185 -12.54 -5.41 6.00
N ILE A 186 -13.53 -4.61 6.42
CA ILE A 186 -14.93 -4.79 6.02
C ILE A 186 -15.10 -4.57 4.52
N ILE A 187 -14.50 -3.52 3.95
CA ILE A 187 -14.55 -3.24 2.51
C ILE A 187 -13.92 -4.40 1.71
N SER A 188 -12.91 -5.06 2.23
CA SER A 188 -12.22 -6.16 1.55
C SER A 188 -13.12 -7.35 1.21
N PHE A 189 -14.23 -7.56 1.93
CA PHE A 189 -15.23 -8.58 1.60
C PHE A 189 -15.89 -8.38 0.23
N PHE A 190 -15.91 -7.14 -0.25
CA PHE A 190 -16.50 -6.79 -1.55
C PHE A 190 -15.49 -6.89 -2.71
N VAL A 191 -14.21 -7.12 -2.43
CA VAL A 191 -13.18 -7.34 -3.46
C VAL A 191 -13.26 -8.80 -3.94
N ARG A 192 -14.15 -9.07 -4.88
CA ARG A 192 -14.39 -10.42 -5.40
C ARG A 192 -13.39 -10.75 -6.50
N SER A 193 -12.79 -11.95 -6.44
CA SER A 193 -12.09 -12.50 -7.60
C SER A 193 -13.11 -12.97 -8.63
N PRO A 194 -12.85 -12.81 -9.94
CA PRO A 194 -13.72 -13.39 -10.95
C PRO A 194 -13.81 -14.90 -10.75
N SER A 195 -14.99 -15.47 -10.99
CA SER A 195 -15.14 -16.94 -11.06
C SER A 195 -14.07 -17.48 -12.00
N LYS A 196 -13.45 -18.60 -11.64
CA LYS A 196 -12.61 -19.36 -12.56
C LYS A 196 -13.49 -19.71 -13.77
N THR A 197 -13.47 -18.85 -14.78
CA THR A 197 -13.90 -19.27 -16.10
C THR A 197 -12.90 -20.32 -16.52
N GLU A 198 -13.37 -21.53 -16.67
CA GLU A 198 -12.65 -22.64 -17.27
C GLU A 198 -12.34 -22.26 -18.73
N ASN A 199 -11.34 -21.46 -18.94
CA ASN A 199 -10.58 -21.47 -20.15
C ASN A 199 -9.21 -22.03 -19.76
N PRO A 200 -8.97 -23.31 -19.97
CA PRO A 200 -7.64 -23.85 -19.94
C PRO A 200 -6.94 -23.46 -21.24
N GLU A 201 -6.69 -22.20 -21.50
CA GLU A 201 -5.47 -21.87 -22.20
C GLU A 201 -4.37 -22.49 -21.36
N LYS A 202 -3.78 -23.55 -21.91
CA LYS A 202 -2.69 -24.36 -21.41
C LYS A 202 -1.77 -23.51 -20.54
N THR A 203 -2.08 -23.42 -19.26
CA THR A 203 -1.10 -23.02 -18.26
C THR A 203 -0.05 -24.12 -18.37
N ASN A 204 1.02 -23.84 -19.13
CA ASN A 204 2.25 -24.56 -18.97
C ASN A 204 2.46 -24.60 -17.45
N SER A 205 2.48 -25.82 -16.92
CA SER A 205 2.63 -26.10 -15.49
C SER A 205 4.05 -25.79 -15.06
N GLN A 206 4.49 -24.52 -15.29
CA GLN A 206 5.77 -24.04 -14.82
C GLN A 206 5.69 -23.86 -13.31
N THR A 207 6.61 -24.49 -12.62
CA THR A 207 6.81 -24.25 -11.20
C THR A 207 7.20 -22.78 -11.00
N THR A 208 6.74 -22.16 -9.90
CA THR A 208 7.08 -20.76 -9.57
C THR A 208 8.58 -20.48 -9.69
N THR A 209 9.42 -21.43 -9.31
CA THR A 209 10.88 -21.34 -9.43
C THR A 209 11.35 -21.27 -10.87
N GLN A 210 10.72 -22.03 -11.78
CA GLN A 210 11.05 -22.01 -13.21
C GLN A 210 10.65 -20.69 -13.85
N ALA A 211 9.45 -20.18 -13.53
CA ALA A 211 8.97 -18.88 -13.99
C ALA A 211 9.88 -17.73 -13.51
N LEU A 212 10.31 -17.74 -12.26
CA LEU A 212 11.27 -16.75 -11.73
C LEU A 212 12.62 -16.84 -12.43
N THR A 213 13.15 -18.06 -12.64
CA THR A 213 14.45 -18.24 -13.32
C THR A 213 14.40 -17.73 -14.77
N GLU A 214 13.30 -17.95 -15.47
CA GLU A 214 13.12 -17.44 -16.83
C GLU A 214 12.95 -15.92 -16.86
N ALA A 215 12.20 -15.35 -15.93
CA ALA A 215 12.04 -13.92 -15.78
C ALA A 215 13.40 -13.22 -15.57
N PHE A 216 14.25 -13.72 -14.66
CA PHE A 216 15.58 -13.16 -14.39
C PHE A 216 16.57 -13.32 -15.58
N LYS A 217 16.33 -14.21 -16.54
CA LYS A 217 17.10 -14.28 -17.78
C LYS A 217 16.68 -13.23 -18.81
N THR A 218 15.53 -12.60 -18.64
CA THR A 218 14.99 -11.61 -19.59
C THR A 218 15.45 -10.21 -19.26
N LYS A 219 16.20 -9.57 -20.17
CA LYS A 219 16.75 -8.21 -19.96
C LYS A 219 15.66 -7.17 -19.64
N SER A 220 14.51 -7.24 -20.33
CA SER A 220 13.39 -6.33 -20.08
C SER A 220 12.87 -6.44 -18.66
N TYR A 221 12.86 -7.64 -18.07
CA TYR A 221 12.45 -7.85 -16.68
C TYR A 221 13.45 -7.23 -15.70
N ILE A 222 14.76 -7.37 -15.98
CA ILE A 222 15.80 -6.74 -15.15
C ILE A 222 15.70 -5.21 -15.17
N TYR A 223 15.48 -4.60 -16.35
CA TYR A 223 15.28 -3.16 -16.45
C TYR A 223 14.02 -2.70 -15.72
N LEU A 224 12.93 -3.47 -15.80
CA LEU A 224 11.69 -3.20 -15.08
C LEU A 224 11.91 -3.22 -13.55
N ILE A 225 12.57 -4.26 -13.03
CA ILE A 225 12.89 -4.37 -11.59
C ILE A 225 13.79 -3.20 -11.16
N SER A 226 14.81 -2.86 -11.94
CA SER A 226 15.69 -1.75 -11.63
C SER A 226 14.93 -0.43 -11.55
N GLY A 227 14.01 -0.18 -12.47
CA GLY A 227 13.13 1.00 -12.42
C GLY A 227 12.25 1.03 -11.19
N PHE A 228 11.63 -0.09 -10.83
CA PHE A 228 10.82 -0.20 -9.61
C PHE A 228 11.65 -0.05 -8.33
N PHE A 229 12.88 -0.55 -8.31
CA PHE A 229 13.80 -0.36 -7.19
C PHE A 229 14.09 1.13 -6.95
N VAL A 230 14.46 1.87 -8.01
CA VAL A 230 14.71 3.32 -7.92
C VAL A 230 13.46 4.08 -7.47
N CYS A 231 12.30 3.73 -8.01
CA CYS A 231 11.02 4.32 -7.61
C CYS A 231 10.72 4.08 -6.13
N GLY A 232 10.84 2.83 -5.66
CA GLY A 232 10.60 2.45 -4.26
C GLY A 232 11.58 3.14 -3.31
N PHE A 233 12.86 3.20 -3.68
CA PHE A 233 13.89 3.90 -2.91
C PHE A 233 13.57 5.39 -2.77
N HIS A 234 13.23 6.05 -3.87
CA HIS A 234 12.91 7.48 -3.89
C HIS A 234 11.69 7.81 -3.01
N ILE A 235 10.59 7.09 -3.19
CA ILE A 235 9.35 7.31 -2.42
C ILE A 235 9.60 7.09 -0.92
N THR A 236 10.36 6.04 -0.56
CA THR A 236 10.63 5.71 0.83
C THR A 236 11.56 6.75 1.46
N LEU A 237 12.64 7.16 0.76
CA LEU A 237 13.56 8.17 1.24
C LEU A 237 12.83 9.49 1.55
N VAL A 238 12.04 9.96 0.60
CA VAL A 238 11.30 11.22 0.73
C VAL A 238 10.22 11.09 1.82
N GLY A 239 9.40 10.05 1.79
CA GLY A 239 8.31 9.87 2.74
C GLY A 239 8.77 9.70 4.20
N THR A 240 9.96 9.16 4.39
CA THR A 240 10.51 8.85 5.73
C THR A 240 11.35 10.00 6.29
N HIS A 241 12.21 10.59 5.48
CA HIS A 241 13.24 11.51 5.97
C HIS A 241 12.88 13.00 5.78
N VAL A 242 12.04 13.35 4.80
CA VAL A 242 11.67 14.76 4.59
C VAL A 242 10.90 15.35 5.78
N PRO A 243 9.95 14.66 6.44
CA PRO A 243 9.32 15.20 7.64
C PRO A 243 10.32 15.62 8.70
N GLN A 244 11.26 14.74 9.05
CA GLN A 244 12.29 15.04 10.05
C GLN A 244 13.22 16.16 9.60
N TYR A 245 13.64 16.17 8.34
CA TYR A 245 14.50 17.24 7.80
C TYR A 245 13.84 18.62 7.91
N VAL A 246 12.54 18.71 7.66
CA VAL A 246 11.77 19.96 7.79
C VAL A 246 11.79 20.46 9.24
N ILE A 247 11.57 19.56 10.20
CA ILE A 247 11.58 19.88 11.64
C ILE A 247 12.98 20.28 12.10
N ASP A 248 14.02 19.57 11.69
CA ASP A 248 15.43 19.87 12.02
C ASP A 248 15.87 21.25 11.48
N ARG A 249 15.19 21.77 10.46
CA ARG A 249 15.38 23.12 9.91
C ARG A 249 14.54 24.20 10.64
N GLY A 250 13.81 23.84 11.69
CA GLY A 250 12.98 24.74 12.46
C GLY A 250 11.69 25.19 11.75
N LEU A 251 11.27 24.44 10.72
CA LEU A 251 9.99 24.66 10.04
C LEU A 251 8.85 23.94 10.79
N GLU A 252 7.63 24.41 10.59
CA GLU A 252 6.46 23.85 11.23
C GLU A 252 6.12 22.44 10.70
N ASP A 253 5.58 21.57 11.56
CA ASP A 253 5.11 20.21 11.23
C ASP A 253 4.12 20.21 10.06
N TRP A 254 3.30 21.25 9.94
CA TRP A 254 2.40 21.46 8.83
C TRP A 254 3.11 21.49 7.48
N THR A 255 4.31 22.02 7.42
CA THR A 255 5.13 22.07 6.19
C THR A 255 5.48 20.63 5.75
N ALA A 256 5.86 19.77 6.69
CA ALA A 256 6.17 18.37 6.41
C ALA A 256 4.93 17.62 5.85
N ALA A 257 3.78 17.78 6.51
CA ALA A 257 2.52 17.18 6.07
C ALA A 257 2.10 17.69 4.68
N THR A 258 2.28 18.99 4.42
CA THR A 258 1.96 19.60 3.12
C THR A 258 2.84 19.05 2.00
N ILE A 259 4.15 18.90 2.22
CA ILE A 259 5.07 18.31 1.24
C ILE A 259 4.63 16.88 0.88
N LEU A 260 4.34 16.04 1.88
CA LEU A 260 3.88 14.67 1.62
C LEU A 260 2.55 14.66 0.88
N SER A 261 1.64 15.57 1.21
CA SER A 261 0.34 15.68 0.53
C SER A 261 0.47 16.12 -0.92
N LEU A 262 1.34 17.07 -1.22
CA LEU A 262 1.59 17.52 -2.60
C LEU A 262 2.13 16.37 -3.47
N ILE A 263 2.99 15.50 -2.93
CA ILE A 263 3.44 14.30 -3.64
C ILE A 263 2.23 13.44 -4.03
N GLY A 264 1.30 13.21 -3.09
CA GLY A 264 0.06 12.47 -3.36
C GLY A 264 -0.79 13.13 -4.44
N LEU A 265 -0.96 14.46 -4.35
CA LEU A 265 -1.76 15.23 -5.30
C LEU A 265 -1.22 15.12 -6.74
N PHE A 266 0.08 15.36 -6.93
CA PHE A 266 0.68 15.26 -8.26
C PHE A 266 0.72 13.82 -8.78
N ASN A 267 0.83 12.83 -7.91
CA ASN A 267 0.77 11.42 -8.29
C ASN A 267 -0.63 11.00 -8.81
N ILE A 268 -1.72 11.64 -8.35
CA ILE A 268 -3.07 11.44 -8.91
C ILE A 268 -3.06 11.79 -10.40
N PHE A 269 -2.60 13.00 -10.73
CA PHE A 269 -2.55 13.46 -12.13
C PHE A 269 -1.65 12.57 -12.99
N GLY A 270 -0.45 12.20 -12.48
CA GLY A 270 0.47 11.31 -13.17
C GLY A 270 -0.13 9.93 -13.45
N SER A 271 -0.81 9.34 -12.48
CA SER A 271 -1.43 8.02 -12.62
C SER A 271 -2.57 8.03 -13.65
N LEU A 272 -3.43 9.04 -13.61
CA LEU A 272 -4.55 9.16 -14.56
C LEU A 272 -4.04 9.45 -15.98
N LEU A 273 -3.06 10.35 -16.13
CA LEU A 273 -2.45 10.65 -17.40
C LEU A 273 -1.78 9.43 -18.03
N SER A 274 -1.01 8.69 -17.24
CA SER A 274 -0.38 7.44 -17.68
C SER A 274 -1.40 6.41 -18.13
N GLY A 275 -2.51 6.28 -17.40
CA GLY A 275 -3.59 5.36 -17.77
C GLY A 275 -4.35 5.78 -19.03
N TYR A 276 -4.42 7.08 -19.33
CA TYR A 276 -5.05 7.58 -20.53
C TYR A 276 -4.16 7.43 -21.78
N LEU A 277 -2.84 7.59 -21.62
CA LEU A 277 -1.86 7.50 -22.71
C LEU A 277 -1.46 6.07 -23.07
N SER A 278 -1.77 5.09 -22.26
CA SER A 278 -1.41 3.67 -22.40
C SER A 278 -2.52 2.87 -23.12
#